data_60190008f8a90919980673778a3cb11e
#
_entry.id   60190008f8a90919980673778a3cb11e
#
_cell.length_a   1.000
_cell.length_b   1.000
_cell.length_c   1.000
_cell.angle_alpha   90.00
_cell.angle_beta   90.00
_cell.angle_gamma   90.00
#
_symmetry.space_group_name_H-M   'P 1'
#
loop_
_entity.id
_entity.type
_entity.pdbx_description
1 polymer ?
#
loop_
_entity_poly.entity_id
_entity_poly.type
_entity_poly.pdbx_seq_one_letter_code
_entity_poly.pdbx_strand_id
1 'polypeptide(L)'
;MQLLSIDDLAAYLGDSKRTIYKYIASGDCPPYIRISAKNIKFDRADVDAWLESKKVRPGPGGKEMSEVSIVEKGKAALKNAVRKTTLPWTPRAYAVLEKSQKQAREDGCDLVGTEHVLLGIVSVEDCLGATILKNLGADPAECSELYEKSCRSTGGKKTGRARLSEDTERVIQCAEQQAAEWGHEYIGAEHLLAGILLAGKGLGFQILTDLGITREAMREETTKLIVCKG
;
A
#
# COMPACT_ATOMS: atom_id res chain seq x y z
N MET A 1 17.12 -3.07 40.32
CA MET A 1 17.38 -3.57 38.96
C MET A 1 17.17 -5.07 38.95
N GLN A 2 16.11 -5.55 38.28
CA GLN A 2 15.80 -6.98 38.15
C GLN A 2 16.00 -7.36 36.70
N LEU A 3 17.02 -8.17 36.41
CA LEU A 3 17.35 -8.59 35.06
C LEU A 3 16.60 -9.86 34.68
N LEU A 4 15.84 -9.81 33.63
CA LEU A 4 15.10 -10.91 33.02
C LEU A 4 15.92 -11.53 31.87
N SER A 5 15.99 -12.84 31.82
CA SER A 5 16.47 -13.56 30.63
C SER A 5 15.39 -13.58 29.54
N ILE A 6 15.73 -14.09 28.36
CA ILE A 6 14.73 -14.31 27.29
C ILE A 6 13.62 -15.28 27.77
N ASP A 7 13.97 -16.27 28.58
CA ASP A 7 13.01 -17.21 29.16
C ASP A 7 12.09 -16.55 30.17
N ASP A 8 12.64 -15.72 31.03
CA ASP A 8 11.89 -14.97 32.03
C ASP A 8 10.97 -13.95 31.36
N LEU A 9 11.45 -13.27 30.29
CA LEU A 9 10.64 -12.33 29.54
C LEU A 9 9.51 -13.04 28.79
N ALA A 10 9.77 -14.20 28.20
CA ALA A 10 8.73 -14.99 27.53
C ALA A 10 7.64 -15.43 28.52
N ALA A 11 8.05 -15.91 29.70
CA ALA A 11 7.12 -16.25 30.78
C ALA A 11 6.35 -15.04 31.30
N TYR A 12 7.01 -13.90 31.44
CA TYR A 12 6.40 -12.65 31.93
C TYR A 12 5.34 -12.09 30.96
N LEU A 13 5.60 -12.18 29.65
CA LEU A 13 4.68 -11.72 28.61
C LEU A 13 3.61 -12.76 28.24
N GLY A 14 3.74 -14.01 28.70
CA GLY A 14 2.89 -15.13 28.26
C GLY A 14 3.13 -15.56 26.80
N ASP A 15 4.32 -15.24 26.27
CA ASP A 15 4.70 -15.48 24.88
C ASP A 15 5.72 -16.62 24.74
N SER A 16 5.97 -17.07 23.50
CA SER A 16 7.03 -18.04 23.22
C SER A 16 8.38 -17.32 23.04
N LYS A 17 9.50 -18.01 23.33
CA LYS A 17 10.87 -17.50 23.01
C LYS A 17 11.00 -17.09 21.56
N ARG A 18 10.35 -17.81 20.64
CA ARG A 18 10.35 -17.49 19.19
C ARG A 18 9.73 -16.13 18.93
N THR A 19 8.68 -15.77 19.68
CA THR A 19 8.02 -14.46 19.60
C THR A 19 8.95 -13.36 20.11
N ILE A 20 9.66 -13.58 21.20
CA ILE A 20 10.64 -12.61 21.72
C ILE A 20 11.76 -12.35 20.70
N TYR A 21 12.30 -13.38 20.06
CA TYR A 21 13.29 -13.21 18.99
C TYR A 21 12.74 -12.43 17.80
N LYS A 22 11.44 -12.58 17.47
CA LYS A 22 10.81 -11.77 16.43
C LYS A 22 10.74 -10.29 16.82
N TYR A 23 10.39 -9.97 18.08
CA TYR A 23 10.39 -8.58 18.58
C TYR A 23 11.79 -7.96 18.49
N ILE A 24 12.83 -8.70 18.85
CA ILE A 24 14.22 -8.24 18.73
C ILE A 24 14.59 -8.01 17.25
N ALA A 25 14.22 -8.91 16.36
CA ALA A 25 14.53 -8.83 14.95
C ALA A 25 13.78 -7.70 14.21
N SER A 26 12.56 -7.37 14.66
CA SER A 26 11.75 -6.27 14.10
C SER A 26 12.12 -4.89 14.67
N GLY A 27 12.98 -4.83 15.71
CA GLY A 27 13.30 -3.61 16.43
C GLY A 27 12.18 -3.11 17.37
N ASP A 28 11.08 -3.85 17.47
CA ASP A 28 9.95 -3.54 18.35
C ASP A 28 10.00 -4.38 19.64
N CYS A 29 11.05 -4.14 20.43
CA CYS A 29 11.29 -4.84 21.69
C CYS A 29 11.65 -3.83 22.81
N PRO A 30 11.53 -4.24 24.09
CA PRO A 30 12.06 -3.43 25.19
C PRO A 30 13.56 -3.21 25.03
N PRO A 31 14.14 -2.14 25.59
CA PRO A 31 15.58 -1.97 25.69
C PRO A 31 16.23 -3.20 26.34
N TYR A 32 17.35 -3.62 25.81
CA TYR A 32 18.03 -4.82 26.32
C TYR A 32 19.55 -4.64 26.41
N ILE A 33 20.16 -5.39 27.33
CA ILE A 33 21.59 -5.46 27.53
C ILE A 33 22.09 -6.73 26.85
N ARG A 34 22.99 -6.61 25.88
CA ARG A 34 23.66 -7.75 25.25
C ARG A 34 24.97 -8.04 25.94
N ILE A 35 25.00 -9.10 26.74
CA ILE A 35 26.23 -9.56 27.45
C ILE A 35 27.11 -10.38 26.50
N SER A 36 26.51 -11.20 25.64
CA SER A 36 27.21 -11.97 24.61
C SER A 36 26.25 -12.26 23.43
N ALA A 37 26.75 -12.88 22.35
CA ALA A 37 25.96 -13.24 21.19
C ALA A 37 24.69 -14.06 21.52
N LYS A 38 24.70 -14.81 22.61
CA LYS A 38 23.57 -15.66 23.05
C LYS A 38 22.98 -15.26 24.41
N ASN A 39 23.54 -14.25 25.08
CA ASN A 39 23.10 -13.84 26.40
C ASN A 39 22.59 -12.39 26.37
N ILE A 40 21.29 -12.27 26.35
CA ILE A 40 20.55 -11.01 26.34
C ILE A 40 19.77 -10.93 27.65
N LYS A 41 19.79 -9.76 28.29
CA LYS A 41 19.07 -9.45 29.52
C LYS A 41 18.22 -8.20 29.33
N PHE A 42 17.05 -8.17 29.95
CA PHE A 42 16.12 -7.06 29.96
C PHE A 42 15.97 -6.55 31.38
N ASP A 43 15.97 -5.24 31.60
CA ASP A 43 15.55 -4.71 32.89
C ASP A 43 14.03 -4.73 32.97
N ARG A 44 13.51 -5.25 34.06
CA ARG A 44 12.06 -5.34 34.28
C ARG A 44 11.38 -3.98 34.19
N ALA A 45 12.01 -2.92 34.70
CA ALA A 45 11.46 -1.58 34.63
C ALA A 45 11.30 -1.08 33.17
N ASP A 46 12.29 -1.39 32.32
CA ASP A 46 12.24 -1.06 30.90
C ASP A 46 11.16 -1.87 30.16
N VAL A 47 10.98 -3.14 30.53
CA VAL A 47 9.92 -4.01 30.01
C VAL A 47 8.54 -3.45 30.41
N ASP A 48 8.35 -3.06 31.66
CA ASP A 48 7.10 -2.48 32.15
C ASP A 48 6.79 -1.14 31.45
N ALA A 49 7.80 -0.28 31.28
CA ALA A 49 7.66 0.97 30.53
C ALA A 49 7.29 0.73 29.04
N TRP A 50 7.92 -0.26 28.43
CA TRP A 50 7.60 -0.67 27.06
C TRP A 50 6.16 -1.22 26.95
N LEU A 51 5.71 -2.03 27.91
CA LEU A 51 4.32 -2.51 27.98
C LEU A 51 3.32 -1.36 28.16
N GLU A 52 3.64 -0.38 29.03
CA GLU A 52 2.80 0.82 29.19
C GLU A 52 2.67 1.60 27.86
N SER A 53 3.76 1.72 27.10
CA SER A 53 3.72 2.37 25.78
C SER A 53 2.86 1.62 24.76
N LYS A 54 2.63 0.32 24.98
CA LYS A 54 1.78 -0.55 24.14
C LYS A 54 0.33 -0.64 24.64
N LYS A 55 0.02 -0.06 25.82
CA LYS A 55 -1.36 -0.08 26.35
C LYS A 55 -2.28 0.74 25.46
N VAL A 56 -3.21 0.05 24.83
CA VAL A 56 -4.36 0.67 24.17
C VAL A 56 -5.43 0.91 25.23
N ARG A 57 -5.67 2.16 25.60
CA ARG A 57 -6.78 2.50 26.51
C ARG A 57 -8.07 2.51 25.71
N PRO A 58 -9.03 1.60 25.96
CA PRO A 58 -10.33 1.66 25.32
C PRO A 58 -11.04 2.93 25.81
N GLY A 59 -11.35 3.84 24.89
CA GLY A 59 -12.23 4.97 25.16
C GLY A 59 -13.65 4.49 25.45
N PRO A 60 -14.49 5.27 26.13
CA PRO A 60 -15.87 4.90 26.42
C PRO A 60 -16.70 4.83 25.12
N GLY A 61 -16.93 3.61 24.65
CA GLY A 61 -17.85 3.31 23.55
C GLY A 61 -17.23 3.30 22.15
N GLY A 62 -16.82 2.14 21.71
CA GLY A 62 -16.44 1.86 20.33
C GLY A 62 -15.08 1.19 20.24
N LYS A 63 -15.00 0.08 19.53
CA LYS A 63 -13.73 -0.55 19.15
C LYS A 63 -12.96 0.38 18.21
N GLU A 64 -12.28 1.39 18.74
CA GLU A 64 -11.23 2.09 17.98
C GLU A 64 -10.06 1.13 17.82
N MET A 65 -9.95 0.57 16.63
CA MET A 65 -8.75 -0.13 16.23
C MET A 65 -7.63 0.91 16.12
N SER A 66 -6.50 0.67 16.79
CA SER A 66 -5.32 1.54 16.72
C SER A 66 -4.93 1.79 15.25
N GLU A 67 -4.45 3.00 14.92
CA GLU A 67 -4.00 3.36 13.57
C GLU A 67 -3.00 2.33 13.00
N VAL A 68 -2.13 1.79 13.85
CA VAL A 68 -1.17 0.73 13.49
C VAL A 68 -1.89 -0.53 13.00
N SER A 69 -2.96 -0.97 13.68
CA SER A 69 -3.76 -2.14 13.27
C SER A 69 -4.53 -1.90 11.98
N ILE A 70 -4.95 -0.66 11.72
CA ILE A 70 -5.65 -0.25 10.50
C ILE A 70 -4.68 -0.27 9.31
N VAL A 71 -3.47 0.28 9.49
CA VAL A 71 -2.41 0.30 8.47
C VAL A 71 -1.94 -1.12 8.12
N GLU A 72 -1.76 -1.99 9.13
CA GLU A 72 -1.36 -3.39 8.89
C GLU A 72 -2.43 -4.19 8.15
N LYS A 73 -3.71 -3.99 8.46
CA LYS A 73 -4.82 -4.65 7.72
C LYS A 73 -4.93 -4.16 6.28
N GLY A 74 -4.68 -2.88 6.03
CA GLY A 74 -4.59 -2.33 4.68
C GLY A 74 -3.44 -2.96 3.89
N LYS A 75 -2.25 -3.04 4.49
CA LYS A 75 -1.07 -3.71 3.88
C LYS A 75 -1.31 -5.20 3.62
N ALA A 76 -2.04 -5.89 4.50
CA ALA A 76 -2.38 -7.29 4.32
C ALA A 76 -3.36 -7.49 3.15
N ALA A 77 -4.35 -6.61 2.98
CA ALA A 77 -5.28 -6.65 1.86
C ALA A 77 -4.55 -6.45 0.52
N LEU A 78 -3.63 -5.49 0.47
CA LEU A 78 -2.77 -5.25 -0.69
C LEU A 78 -1.91 -6.47 -1.03
N LYS A 79 -1.20 -7.02 -0.03
CA LYS A 79 -0.39 -8.24 -0.22
C LYS A 79 -1.23 -9.41 -0.71
N ASN A 80 -2.46 -9.54 -0.26
CA ASN A 80 -3.36 -10.61 -0.70
C ASN A 80 -3.80 -10.43 -2.16
N ALA A 81 -4.10 -9.20 -2.59
CA ALA A 81 -4.45 -8.91 -3.98
C ALA A 81 -3.27 -9.21 -4.92
N VAL A 82 -2.07 -8.74 -4.56
CA VAL A 82 -0.83 -9.01 -5.31
C VAL A 82 -0.49 -10.51 -5.35
N ARG A 83 -0.74 -11.26 -4.27
CA ARG A 83 -0.52 -12.72 -4.24
C ARG A 83 -1.48 -13.52 -5.11
N LYS A 84 -2.61 -12.94 -5.49
CA LYS A 84 -3.57 -13.59 -6.41
C LYS A 84 -3.10 -13.54 -7.87
N THR A 85 -2.16 -12.66 -8.20
CA THR A 85 -1.56 -12.58 -9.53
C THR A 85 -0.44 -13.62 -9.69
N THR A 86 -0.27 -14.13 -10.92
CA THR A 86 0.75 -15.12 -11.26
C THR A 86 2.09 -14.46 -11.62
N LEU A 87 2.03 -13.24 -12.15
CA LEU A 87 3.21 -12.47 -12.54
C LEU A 87 3.81 -11.68 -11.38
N PRO A 88 5.15 -11.56 -11.29
CA PRO A 88 5.81 -10.74 -10.29
C PRO A 88 5.54 -9.24 -10.54
N TRP A 89 5.53 -8.48 -9.46
CA TRP A 89 5.32 -7.04 -9.50
C TRP A 89 6.65 -6.27 -9.48
N THR A 90 6.75 -5.23 -10.28
CA THR A 90 7.91 -4.33 -10.18
C THR A 90 7.87 -3.53 -8.88
N PRO A 91 9.04 -3.12 -8.33
CA PRO A 91 9.08 -2.26 -7.14
C PRO A 91 8.28 -0.96 -7.31
N ARG A 92 8.25 -0.39 -8.52
CA ARG A 92 7.49 0.83 -8.83
C ARG A 92 5.97 0.60 -8.81
N ALA A 93 5.50 -0.54 -9.34
CA ALA A 93 4.08 -0.90 -9.25
C ALA A 93 3.64 -1.14 -7.80
N TYR A 94 4.49 -1.73 -6.96
CA TYR A 94 4.25 -1.79 -5.52
C TYR A 94 4.15 -0.41 -4.89
N ALA A 95 5.08 0.49 -5.20
CA ALA A 95 5.08 1.86 -4.69
C ALA A 95 3.80 2.63 -5.10
N VAL A 96 3.30 2.40 -6.32
CA VAL A 96 2.00 2.95 -6.77
C VAL A 96 0.88 2.52 -5.82
N LEU A 97 0.75 1.23 -5.55
CA LEU A 97 -0.32 0.71 -4.68
C LEU A 97 -0.16 1.16 -3.22
N GLU A 98 1.06 1.27 -2.70
CA GLU A 98 1.31 1.81 -1.36
C GLU A 98 0.91 3.29 -1.26
N LYS A 99 1.26 4.10 -2.27
CA LYS A 99 0.85 5.51 -2.36
C LYS A 99 -0.67 5.65 -2.51
N SER A 100 -1.31 4.79 -3.31
CA SER A 100 -2.77 4.74 -3.45
C SER A 100 -3.46 4.47 -2.11
N GLN A 101 -2.95 3.54 -1.32
CA GLN A 101 -3.48 3.27 0.02
C GLN A 101 -3.24 4.44 0.99
N LYS A 102 -2.08 5.08 0.89
CA LYS A 102 -1.76 6.25 1.70
C LYS A 102 -2.72 7.38 1.39
N GLN A 103 -2.93 7.69 0.11
CA GLN A 103 -3.87 8.72 -0.34
C GLN A 103 -5.28 8.44 0.14
N ALA A 104 -5.81 7.23 -0.06
CA ALA A 104 -7.14 6.87 0.41
C ALA A 104 -7.32 7.06 1.92
N ARG A 105 -6.26 6.80 2.73
CA ARG A 105 -6.30 7.07 4.17
C ARG A 105 -6.29 8.54 4.50
N GLU A 106 -5.47 9.34 3.82
CA GLU A 106 -5.41 10.80 3.99
C GLU A 106 -6.74 11.45 3.64
N ASP A 107 -7.41 10.95 2.61
CA ASP A 107 -8.76 11.38 2.22
C ASP A 107 -9.85 10.82 3.15
N GLY A 108 -9.47 9.94 4.07
CA GLY A 108 -10.38 9.28 5.00
C GLY A 108 -11.33 8.27 4.34
N CYS A 109 -10.94 7.72 3.20
CA CYS A 109 -11.70 6.72 2.48
C CYS A 109 -11.47 5.30 3.05
N ASP A 110 -12.53 4.51 3.14
CA ASP A 110 -12.47 3.10 3.57
C ASP A 110 -12.02 2.16 2.45
N LEU A 111 -12.12 2.63 1.21
CA LEU A 111 -11.77 1.87 0.03
C LEU A 111 -10.74 2.64 -0.81
N VAL A 112 -9.77 1.90 -1.32
CA VAL A 112 -8.86 2.37 -2.37
C VAL A 112 -9.60 2.20 -3.69
N GLY A 113 -10.05 3.30 -4.27
CA GLY A 113 -10.70 3.32 -5.58
C GLY A 113 -9.68 3.44 -6.71
N THR A 114 -10.19 3.39 -7.95
CA THR A 114 -9.37 3.50 -9.17
C THR A 114 -8.70 4.86 -9.30
N GLU A 115 -9.32 5.91 -8.76
CA GLU A 115 -8.77 7.26 -8.65
C GLU A 115 -7.51 7.31 -7.77
N HIS A 116 -7.53 6.61 -6.64
CA HIS A 116 -6.35 6.53 -5.78
C HIS A 116 -5.20 5.79 -6.48
N VAL A 117 -5.51 4.79 -7.31
CA VAL A 117 -4.49 4.10 -8.13
C VAL A 117 -3.91 5.06 -9.16
N LEU A 118 -4.74 5.86 -9.84
CA LEU A 118 -4.29 6.89 -10.77
C LEU A 118 -3.39 7.92 -10.09
N LEU A 119 -3.82 8.45 -8.93
CA LEU A 119 -3.00 9.37 -8.13
C LEU A 119 -1.69 8.72 -7.67
N GLY A 120 -1.73 7.43 -7.31
CA GLY A 120 -0.54 6.66 -7.02
C GLY A 120 0.44 6.61 -8.20
N ILE A 121 -0.06 6.39 -9.42
CA ILE A 121 0.77 6.37 -10.64
C ILE A 121 1.43 7.72 -10.87
N VAL A 122 0.68 8.82 -10.84
CA VAL A 122 1.24 10.16 -11.06
C VAL A 122 2.18 10.62 -9.94
N SER A 123 2.04 10.07 -8.74
CA SER A 123 2.89 10.40 -7.60
C SER A 123 4.23 9.64 -7.56
N VAL A 124 4.37 8.54 -8.30
CA VAL A 124 5.63 7.78 -8.35
C VAL A 124 6.49 8.35 -9.48
N GLU A 125 7.49 9.13 -9.10
CA GLU A 125 8.49 9.64 -10.04
C GLU A 125 9.19 8.49 -10.77
N ASP A 126 9.58 8.72 -12.04
CA ASP A 126 10.29 7.76 -12.89
C ASP A 126 9.57 6.43 -13.15
N CYS A 127 8.27 6.31 -12.90
CA CYS A 127 7.53 5.14 -13.35
C CYS A 127 7.03 5.30 -14.79
N LEU A 128 6.99 4.18 -15.52
CA LEU A 128 6.60 4.20 -16.94
C LEU A 128 5.15 4.70 -17.12
N GLY A 129 4.25 4.35 -16.20
CA GLY A 129 2.87 4.83 -16.22
C GLY A 129 2.75 6.36 -16.15
N ALA A 130 3.53 7.01 -15.25
CA ALA A 130 3.56 8.48 -15.15
C ALA A 130 4.17 9.12 -16.41
N THR A 131 5.22 8.51 -16.97
CA THR A 131 5.85 8.97 -18.23
C THR A 131 4.85 8.91 -19.38
N ILE A 132 4.10 7.82 -19.51
CA ILE A 132 3.06 7.66 -20.54
C ILE A 132 2.00 8.75 -20.39
N LEU A 133 1.48 8.97 -19.17
CA LEU A 133 0.48 10.01 -18.93
C LEU A 133 0.99 11.39 -19.35
N LYS A 134 2.20 11.74 -18.94
CA LYS A 134 2.83 13.01 -19.31
C LYS A 134 2.98 13.18 -20.82
N ASN A 135 3.44 12.13 -21.53
CA ASN A 135 3.60 12.16 -22.99
C ASN A 135 2.26 12.27 -23.72
N LEU A 136 1.17 11.77 -23.13
CA LEU A 136 -0.18 11.90 -23.65
C LEU A 136 -0.87 13.22 -23.24
N GLY A 137 -0.12 14.12 -22.56
CA GLY A 137 -0.61 15.45 -22.19
C GLY A 137 -1.37 15.51 -20.87
N ALA A 138 -1.43 14.43 -20.11
CA ALA A 138 -2.03 14.43 -18.77
C ALA A 138 -1.05 14.97 -17.73
N ASP A 139 -1.28 16.18 -17.26
CA ASP A 139 -0.49 16.78 -16.19
C ASP A 139 -0.91 16.16 -14.82
N PRO A 140 0.06 15.76 -13.96
CA PRO A 140 -0.22 15.34 -12.60
C PRO A 140 -1.10 16.30 -11.80
N ALA A 141 -0.92 17.62 -11.99
CA ALA A 141 -1.74 18.63 -11.34
C ALA A 141 -3.19 18.58 -11.81
N GLU A 142 -3.41 18.38 -13.11
CA GLU A 142 -4.74 18.29 -13.70
C GLU A 142 -5.49 17.04 -13.24
N CYS A 143 -4.79 15.90 -13.16
CA CYS A 143 -5.33 14.67 -12.55
C CYS A 143 -5.79 14.91 -11.10
N SER A 144 -4.98 15.64 -10.33
CA SER A 144 -5.29 15.97 -8.92
C SER A 144 -6.48 16.93 -8.81
N GLU A 145 -6.57 17.94 -9.67
CA GLU A 145 -7.70 18.86 -9.70
C GLU A 145 -9.02 18.17 -10.04
N LEU A 146 -9.02 17.30 -11.04
CA LEU A 146 -10.21 16.52 -11.43
C LEU A 146 -10.64 15.59 -10.31
N TYR A 147 -9.67 14.97 -9.62
CA TYR A 147 -9.94 14.17 -8.43
C TYR A 147 -10.60 15.00 -7.33
N GLU A 148 -10.01 16.15 -6.95
CA GLU A 148 -10.56 17.00 -5.90
C GLU A 148 -11.97 17.50 -6.22
N LYS A 149 -12.23 17.90 -7.47
CA LYS A 149 -13.56 18.31 -7.93
C LYS A 149 -14.60 17.20 -7.78
N SER A 150 -14.22 15.97 -8.08
CA SER A 150 -15.11 14.81 -8.05
C SER A 150 -15.29 14.23 -6.63
N CYS A 151 -14.24 14.26 -5.80
CA CYS A 151 -14.24 13.68 -4.45
C CYS A 151 -15.05 14.50 -3.43
N ARG A 152 -15.22 15.81 -3.64
CA ARG A 152 -16.04 16.66 -2.76
C ARG A 152 -17.52 16.27 -2.70
N SER A 153 -17.97 15.38 -3.61
CA SER A 153 -19.38 14.91 -3.67
C SER A 153 -19.64 13.64 -2.84
N THR A 154 -18.64 12.93 -2.36
CA THR A 154 -18.83 11.63 -1.71
C THR A 154 -18.43 11.68 -0.24
N GLY A 155 -19.33 12.20 0.60
CA GLY A 155 -19.20 12.17 2.06
C GLY A 155 -19.44 10.76 2.63
N GLY A 156 -18.44 9.88 2.59
CA GLY A 156 -18.48 8.56 3.22
C GLY A 156 -18.03 8.58 4.69
N LYS A 157 -18.47 7.59 5.48
CA LYS A 157 -17.98 7.38 6.87
C LYS A 157 -16.50 6.99 6.86
N LYS A 158 -15.68 7.78 7.53
CA LYS A 158 -14.22 7.64 7.59
C LYS A 158 -13.81 6.59 8.63
N THR A 159 -13.47 5.37 8.23
CA THR A 159 -12.88 4.36 9.14
C THR A 159 -11.39 4.11 8.89
N GLY A 160 -10.82 4.68 7.82
CA GLY A 160 -9.38 4.66 7.50
C GLY A 160 -8.81 3.27 7.14
N ARG A 161 -9.67 2.29 6.85
CA ARG A 161 -9.23 0.90 6.59
C ARG A 161 -8.57 0.70 5.24
N ALA A 162 -8.82 1.56 4.27
CA ALA A 162 -8.24 1.58 2.92
C ALA A 162 -8.05 0.17 2.30
N ARG A 163 -9.13 -0.61 2.25
CA ARG A 163 -9.16 -1.88 1.51
C ARG A 163 -9.34 -1.58 0.02
N LEU A 164 -8.92 -2.48 -0.85
CA LEU A 164 -9.17 -2.32 -2.27
C LEU A 164 -10.69 -2.38 -2.54
N SER A 165 -11.16 -1.49 -3.41
CA SER A 165 -12.52 -1.58 -3.95
C SER A 165 -12.61 -2.74 -4.95
N GLU A 166 -13.83 -3.20 -5.25
CA GLU A 166 -14.06 -4.20 -6.28
C GLU A 166 -13.50 -3.78 -7.65
N ASP A 167 -13.69 -2.49 -8.00
CA ASP A 167 -13.17 -1.93 -9.24
C ASP A 167 -11.63 -1.92 -9.25
N THR A 168 -10.98 -1.65 -8.11
CA THR A 168 -9.52 -1.71 -8.00
C THR A 168 -9.00 -3.14 -8.06
N GLU A 169 -9.67 -4.11 -7.44
CA GLU A 169 -9.31 -5.53 -7.62
C GLU A 169 -9.42 -5.93 -9.11
N ARG A 170 -10.43 -5.44 -9.81
CA ARG A 170 -10.59 -5.66 -11.25
C ARG A 170 -9.48 -5.00 -12.06
N VAL A 171 -9.05 -3.77 -11.70
CA VAL A 171 -7.90 -3.11 -12.33
C VAL A 171 -6.64 -3.97 -12.21
N ILE A 172 -6.39 -4.59 -11.07
CA ILE A 172 -5.25 -5.48 -10.86
C ILE A 172 -5.32 -6.72 -11.78
N GLN A 173 -6.50 -7.33 -11.90
CA GLN A 173 -6.72 -8.47 -12.81
C GLN A 173 -6.51 -8.06 -14.28
N CYS A 174 -7.05 -6.91 -14.67
CA CYS A 174 -6.87 -6.36 -16.01
C CYS A 174 -5.39 -6.00 -16.29
N ALA A 175 -4.65 -5.51 -15.28
CA ALA A 175 -3.23 -5.23 -15.41
C ALA A 175 -2.40 -6.50 -15.67
N GLU A 176 -2.72 -7.60 -14.99
CA GLU A 176 -2.09 -8.90 -15.23
C GLU A 176 -2.41 -9.42 -16.63
N GLN A 177 -3.68 -9.36 -17.04
CA GLN A 177 -4.08 -9.73 -18.39
C GLN A 177 -3.34 -8.92 -19.44
N GLN A 178 -3.22 -7.60 -19.25
CA GLN A 178 -2.54 -6.73 -20.19
C GLN A 178 -1.03 -7.00 -20.25
N ALA A 179 -0.39 -7.31 -19.13
CA ALA A 179 1.00 -7.73 -19.10
C ALA A 179 1.23 -9.01 -19.94
N ALA A 180 0.34 -9.99 -19.79
CA ALA A 180 0.39 -11.22 -20.57
C ALA A 180 0.15 -10.97 -22.08
N GLU A 181 -0.82 -10.12 -22.43
CA GLU A 181 -1.10 -9.74 -23.82
C GLU A 181 0.07 -9.02 -24.50
N TRP A 182 0.84 -8.26 -23.72
CA TRP A 182 2.05 -7.56 -24.20
C TRP A 182 3.31 -8.43 -24.18
N GLY A 183 3.22 -9.65 -23.66
CA GLY A 183 4.34 -10.58 -23.55
C GLY A 183 5.33 -10.20 -22.45
N HIS A 184 4.88 -9.45 -21.44
CA HIS A 184 5.71 -9.07 -20.31
C HIS A 184 5.63 -10.12 -19.20
N GLU A 185 6.75 -10.42 -18.58
CA GLU A 185 6.86 -11.37 -17.46
C GLU A 185 6.71 -10.70 -16.09
N TYR A 186 6.18 -9.48 -16.05
CA TYR A 186 6.01 -8.69 -14.82
C TYR A 186 4.82 -7.74 -14.92
N ILE A 187 4.31 -7.29 -13.76
CA ILE A 187 3.30 -6.23 -13.66
C ILE A 187 4.00 -4.92 -13.26
N GLY A 188 3.98 -3.94 -14.16
CA GLY A 188 4.50 -2.58 -13.98
C GLY A 188 3.39 -1.54 -13.77
N ALA A 189 3.78 -0.28 -13.53
CA ALA A 189 2.85 0.84 -13.40
C ALA A 189 2.07 1.12 -14.69
N GLU A 190 2.67 0.86 -15.85
CA GLU A 190 2.05 0.92 -17.17
C GLU A 190 0.89 -0.07 -17.30
N HIS A 191 1.04 -1.26 -16.74
CA HIS A 191 -0.02 -2.27 -16.75
C HIS A 191 -1.18 -1.88 -15.81
N LEU A 192 -0.89 -1.23 -14.68
CA LEU A 192 -1.93 -0.68 -13.80
C LEU A 192 -2.72 0.43 -14.50
N LEU A 193 -2.04 1.31 -15.24
CA LEU A 193 -2.69 2.35 -16.04
C LEU A 193 -3.58 1.74 -17.12
N ALA A 194 -3.07 0.73 -17.87
CA ALA A 194 -3.86 -0.04 -18.83
C ALA A 194 -5.03 -0.75 -18.17
N GLY A 195 -4.83 -1.26 -16.97
CA GLY A 195 -5.84 -1.93 -16.18
C GLY A 195 -7.01 -1.01 -15.83
N ILE A 196 -6.77 0.27 -15.49
CA ILE A 196 -7.83 1.27 -15.26
C ILE A 196 -8.68 1.45 -16.52
N LEU A 197 -8.03 1.63 -17.68
CA LEU A 197 -8.71 1.81 -18.95
C LEU A 197 -9.47 0.55 -19.39
N LEU A 198 -8.91 -0.63 -19.12
CA LEU A 198 -9.53 -1.90 -19.49
C LEU A 198 -10.71 -2.27 -18.58
N ALA A 199 -10.62 -1.97 -17.29
CA ALA A 199 -11.72 -2.16 -16.35
C ALA A 199 -12.93 -1.27 -16.70
N GLY A 200 -12.70 -0.10 -17.28
CA GLY A 200 -13.75 0.79 -17.83
C GLY A 200 -14.74 1.30 -16.77
N LYS A 201 -14.33 1.33 -15.50
CA LYS A 201 -15.17 1.71 -14.35
C LYS A 201 -14.37 2.47 -13.30
N GLY A 202 -15.12 3.20 -12.47
CA GLY A 202 -14.58 3.98 -11.36
C GLY A 202 -14.12 5.38 -11.75
N LEU A 203 -13.83 6.19 -10.75
CA LEU A 203 -13.48 7.59 -10.95
C LEU A 203 -12.14 7.77 -11.67
N GLY A 204 -11.17 6.88 -11.46
CA GLY A 204 -9.89 6.92 -12.17
C GLY A 204 -10.05 6.74 -13.69
N PHE A 205 -10.96 5.85 -14.12
CA PHE A 205 -11.31 5.71 -15.54
C PHE A 205 -11.98 6.97 -16.09
N GLN A 206 -12.88 7.57 -15.33
CA GLN A 206 -13.57 8.80 -15.74
C GLN A 206 -12.58 9.96 -15.90
N ILE A 207 -11.66 10.15 -14.95
CA ILE A 207 -10.60 11.17 -15.06
C ILE A 207 -9.76 10.97 -16.32
N LEU A 208 -9.33 9.74 -16.61
CA LEU A 208 -8.55 9.44 -17.82
C LEU A 208 -9.35 9.74 -19.09
N THR A 209 -10.64 9.45 -19.09
CA THR A 209 -11.54 9.74 -20.22
C THR A 209 -11.73 11.24 -20.43
N ASP A 210 -11.91 11.99 -19.34
CA ASP A 210 -12.05 13.45 -19.36
C ASP A 210 -10.78 14.14 -19.87
N LEU A 211 -9.61 13.54 -19.60
CA LEU A 211 -8.32 13.97 -20.14
C LEU A 211 -8.06 13.48 -21.58
N GLY A 212 -9.00 12.78 -22.19
CA GLY A 212 -8.87 12.27 -23.55
C GLY A 212 -7.89 11.10 -23.70
N ILE A 213 -7.51 10.46 -22.61
CA ILE A 213 -6.60 9.31 -22.62
C ILE A 213 -7.37 8.06 -23.04
N THR A 214 -7.06 7.56 -24.22
CA THR A 214 -7.66 6.33 -24.74
C THR A 214 -6.70 5.14 -24.57
N ARG A 215 -7.29 3.95 -24.65
CA ARG A 215 -6.53 2.69 -24.57
C ARG A 215 -5.55 2.55 -25.75
N GLU A 216 -5.95 2.98 -26.92
CA GLU A 216 -5.16 2.95 -28.15
C GLU A 216 -3.95 3.88 -28.01
N ALA A 217 -4.16 5.14 -27.65
CA ALA A 217 -3.11 6.12 -27.45
C ALA A 217 -2.08 5.66 -26.40
N MET A 218 -2.57 5.11 -25.28
CA MET A 218 -1.73 4.55 -24.25
C MET A 218 -0.89 3.38 -24.74
N ARG A 219 -1.48 2.46 -25.51
CA ARG A 219 -0.77 1.29 -26.08
C ARG A 219 0.33 1.72 -27.04
N GLU A 220 0.03 2.66 -27.93
CA GLU A 220 1.01 3.20 -28.87
C GLU A 220 2.19 3.84 -28.14
N GLU A 221 1.91 4.66 -27.14
CA GLU A 221 2.94 5.35 -26.34
C GLU A 221 3.78 4.36 -25.53
N THR A 222 3.17 3.35 -24.96
CA THR A 222 3.89 2.28 -24.25
C THR A 222 4.85 1.54 -25.19
N THR A 223 4.38 1.20 -26.39
CA THR A 223 5.21 0.52 -27.41
C THR A 223 6.41 1.37 -27.81
N LYS A 224 6.21 2.68 -28.05
CA LYS A 224 7.32 3.60 -28.38
C LYS A 224 8.37 3.63 -27.28
N LEU A 225 7.96 3.76 -26.02
CA LEU A 225 8.85 3.88 -24.87
C LEU A 225 9.63 2.58 -24.57
N ILE A 226 9.04 1.42 -24.86
CA ILE A 226 9.71 0.13 -24.65
C ILE A 226 10.70 -0.14 -25.80
N VAL A 227 10.31 0.08 -27.05
CA VAL A 227 11.18 -0.13 -28.23
C VAL A 227 12.36 0.82 -28.26
N CYS A 228 12.22 2.06 -27.76
CA CYS A 228 13.34 3.03 -27.71
C CYS A 228 14.37 2.74 -26.60
N LYS A 229 14.14 1.78 -25.73
CA LYS A 229 15.07 1.41 -24.64
C LYS A 229 15.87 0.14 -24.90
N GLY A 230 15.68 -0.53 -26.02
CA GLY A 230 16.46 -1.67 -26.50
C GLY A 230 17.45 -1.27 -27.59
#